data_7b686919805669097941b1eb1bf74a27
#
_entry.id   7b686919805669097941b1eb1bf74a27
#
_cell.length_a   1.000
_cell.length_b   1.000
_cell.length_c   1.000
_cell.angle_alpha   90.00
_cell.angle_beta   90.00
_cell.angle_gamma   90.00
#
_symmetry.space_group_name_H-M   'P 1'
#
loop_
_entity.id
_entity.type
_entity.pdbx_description
1 polymer ?
#
loop_
_entity_poly.entity_id
_entity_poly.type
_entity_poly.pdbx_seq_one_letter_code
_entity_poly.pdbx_strand_id
1 'polypeptide(L)'
;MTDKAKDVRNVLFIMADQLRFDYLSCAGHPHLHTPNIDALAARGVRFDEAYVQSPVCGSSRMSFYTGRYCRSTGAVWNNIPLRVDELTLGDYLKELDMRTVLVGKTHMAPNTEAMERLGIEASSGIGVHVSQCGFEPYERDDGLHPTERPAYKNLAYNKYLEKQGYEGDNLWHEWANSAMGEDDEILSGWLLAHADKPARIADEDSETPYMTRRAMEFIAEADAKGERWCCHLSYIKPHWPYIVPAPYHNMYGKDELLPVVRHEVERQSPHPVYGAFMEQRASTAFAKDHVREHVLPAYMGLIKQLDDQIGELMKFLEEQGRLDDTMIVFTSDHGDYMGDHWMGEKDMFHQPSVKVPMIVFDPRASADATRGTVENRMIEAIDLVPTFIEACGGTVRTHVVEGRSLEPLLAGEKDVDWREAVFSEYDYGHQWMRQKLGRHSGETGMTMIFDGRYKFVHCEGYRPILHDLQEDPQEFFDRGDDPEYASVIQRMEGLLLEWALTRNNRVTKSDAAIDAYEDKKQQLGAGVAIGFWDEKELEEARREAGFIIE
;
A
#
# COMPACT_ATOMS: atom_id res chain seq x y z
N MET A 1 -38.90 12.82 1.18
CA MET A 1 -37.97 12.31 2.18
C MET A 1 -36.91 11.60 1.37
N THR A 2 -35.80 12.26 1.12
CA THR A 2 -34.64 11.64 0.46
C THR A 2 -34.09 10.60 1.43
N ASP A 3 -34.15 9.34 1.03
CA ASP A 3 -33.46 8.24 1.70
C ASP A 3 -31.98 8.63 1.71
N LYS A 4 -31.45 9.07 2.85
CA LYS A 4 -30.00 9.24 2.99
C LYS A 4 -29.39 7.87 2.76
N ALA A 5 -28.53 7.77 1.77
CA ALA A 5 -27.72 6.57 1.57
C ALA A 5 -27.17 6.16 2.96
N LYS A 6 -27.42 4.90 3.34
CA LYS A 6 -26.96 4.39 4.64
C LYS A 6 -25.45 4.36 4.62
N ASP A 7 -24.81 5.09 5.52
CA ASP A 7 -23.34 5.10 5.63
C ASP A 7 -22.81 3.68 5.89
N VAL A 8 -21.61 3.40 5.39
CA VAL A 8 -20.90 2.16 5.70
C VAL A 8 -20.64 2.09 7.20
N ARG A 9 -20.98 0.97 7.81
CA ARG A 9 -20.78 0.77 9.24
C ARG A 9 -19.35 0.38 9.56
N ASN A 10 -18.82 -0.57 8.80
CA ASN A 10 -17.52 -1.19 9.06
C ASN A 10 -16.66 -1.20 7.80
N VAL A 11 -15.35 -1.32 7.97
CA VAL A 11 -14.38 -1.45 6.89
C VAL A 11 -13.51 -2.68 7.13
N LEU A 12 -13.43 -3.58 6.15
CA LEU A 12 -12.46 -4.64 6.09
C LEU A 12 -11.42 -4.31 5.01
N PHE A 13 -10.24 -3.92 5.44
CA PHE A 13 -9.12 -3.57 4.57
C PHE A 13 -8.13 -4.71 4.50
N ILE A 14 -8.20 -5.51 3.41
CA ILE A 14 -7.35 -6.69 3.19
C ILE A 14 -6.19 -6.28 2.29
N MET A 15 -4.97 -6.57 2.73
CA MET A 15 -3.75 -6.34 1.96
C MET A 15 -2.91 -7.62 1.93
N ALA A 16 -2.49 -8.04 0.74
CA ALA A 16 -1.51 -9.09 0.55
C ALA A 16 -0.14 -8.46 0.26
N ASP A 17 0.93 -8.94 0.88
CA ASP A 17 2.27 -8.41 0.64
C ASP A 17 2.86 -8.97 -0.65
N GLN A 18 3.33 -8.10 -1.54
CA GLN A 18 4.06 -8.48 -2.75
C GLN A 18 3.24 -9.30 -3.77
N LEU A 19 1.92 -9.07 -3.82
CA LEU A 19 1.04 -9.74 -4.78
C LEU A 19 0.98 -8.96 -6.10
N ARG A 20 1.39 -9.60 -7.18
CA ARG A 20 1.31 -9.06 -8.54
C ARG A 20 -0.14 -8.88 -9.00
N PHE A 21 -0.41 -7.81 -9.74
CA PHE A 21 -1.74 -7.51 -10.27
C PHE A 21 -2.27 -8.57 -11.24
N ASP A 22 -1.38 -9.26 -11.97
CA ASP A 22 -1.69 -10.26 -13.02
C ASP A 22 -1.74 -11.72 -12.49
N TYR A 23 -1.56 -11.95 -11.20
CA TYR A 23 -1.63 -13.27 -10.56
C TYR A 23 -2.98 -13.53 -9.86
N LEU A 24 -4.09 -13.15 -10.52
CA LEU A 24 -5.46 -13.45 -10.12
C LEU A 24 -6.27 -13.91 -11.32
N SER A 25 -7.19 -14.89 -11.15
CA SER A 25 -8.03 -15.33 -12.26
C SER A 25 -8.99 -14.24 -12.77
N CYS A 26 -9.51 -13.37 -11.91
CA CYS A 26 -10.31 -12.21 -12.35
C CYS A 26 -9.49 -11.17 -13.13
N ALA A 27 -8.16 -11.17 -12.99
CA ALA A 27 -7.25 -10.33 -13.76
C ALA A 27 -6.74 -11.03 -15.05
N GLY A 28 -7.20 -12.25 -15.33
CA GLY A 28 -6.92 -12.98 -16.57
C GLY A 28 -5.80 -14.01 -16.49
N HIS A 29 -5.29 -14.37 -15.27
CA HIS A 29 -4.32 -15.45 -15.17
C HIS A 29 -4.93 -16.78 -15.64
N PRO A 30 -4.33 -17.46 -16.65
CA PRO A 30 -5.00 -18.59 -17.30
C PRO A 30 -5.04 -19.87 -16.47
N HIS A 31 -4.16 -20.03 -15.50
CA HIS A 31 -3.96 -21.28 -14.77
C HIS A 31 -4.14 -21.15 -13.25
N LEU A 32 -3.91 -19.98 -12.69
CA LEU A 32 -4.12 -19.73 -11.27
C LEU A 32 -5.61 -19.49 -11.01
N HIS A 33 -6.22 -20.29 -10.14
CA HIS A 33 -7.64 -20.20 -9.81
C HIS A 33 -7.84 -19.57 -8.43
N THR A 34 -8.44 -18.37 -8.41
CA THR A 34 -8.74 -17.58 -7.21
C THR A 34 -10.25 -17.31 -7.10
N PRO A 35 -11.10 -18.36 -6.97
CA PRO A 35 -12.55 -18.22 -7.08
C PRO A 35 -13.17 -17.34 -5.99
N ASN A 36 -12.55 -17.24 -4.81
CA ASN A 36 -13.07 -16.44 -3.71
C ASN A 36 -12.79 -14.94 -3.92
N ILE A 37 -11.60 -14.60 -4.41
CA ILE A 37 -11.25 -13.23 -4.82
C ILE A 37 -12.08 -12.84 -6.06
N ASP A 38 -12.31 -13.76 -7.00
CA ASP A 38 -13.18 -13.54 -8.15
C ASP A 38 -14.63 -13.27 -7.72
N ALA A 39 -15.13 -13.99 -6.71
CA ALA A 39 -16.46 -13.75 -6.15
C ALA A 39 -16.57 -12.36 -5.49
N LEU A 40 -15.50 -11.89 -4.83
CA LEU A 40 -15.43 -10.53 -4.31
C LEU A 40 -15.44 -9.50 -5.46
N ALA A 41 -14.65 -9.72 -6.52
CA ALA A 41 -14.64 -8.86 -7.71
C ALA A 41 -16.01 -8.81 -8.40
N ALA A 42 -16.73 -9.94 -8.48
CA ALA A 42 -18.07 -10.00 -9.04
C ALA A 42 -19.13 -9.25 -8.21
N ARG A 43 -18.89 -9.03 -6.93
CA ARG A 43 -19.75 -8.24 -6.03
C ARG A 43 -19.35 -6.78 -5.93
N GLY A 44 -18.11 -6.43 -6.28
CA GLY A 44 -17.52 -5.09 -6.18
C GLY A 44 -17.13 -4.51 -7.53
N VAL A 45 -16.23 -3.55 -7.50
CA VAL A 45 -15.55 -2.96 -8.65
C VAL A 45 -14.09 -3.38 -8.63
N ARG A 46 -13.58 -3.92 -9.73
CA ARG A 46 -12.16 -4.16 -9.94
C ARG A 46 -11.55 -2.99 -10.69
N PHE A 47 -10.52 -2.38 -10.11
CA PHE A 47 -9.78 -1.29 -10.74
C PHE A 47 -8.56 -1.87 -11.46
N ASP A 48 -8.53 -1.75 -12.77
CA ASP A 48 -7.44 -2.31 -13.59
C ASP A 48 -6.18 -1.43 -13.57
N GLU A 49 -6.33 -0.14 -13.31
CA GLU A 49 -5.22 0.81 -13.32
C GLU A 49 -5.00 1.40 -11.91
N ALA A 50 -4.64 0.53 -10.94
CA ALA A 50 -4.33 0.90 -9.57
C ALA A 50 -2.82 0.93 -9.31
N TYR A 51 -2.30 2.07 -8.83
CA TYR A 51 -0.87 2.31 -8.65
C TYR A 51 -0.53 2.67 -7.21
N VAL A 52 0.61 2.14 -6.74
CA VAL A 52 1.16 2.45 -5.42
C VAL A 52 2.13 3.63 -5.48
N GLN A 53 2.21 4.38 -4.37
CA GLN A 53 3.07 5.54 -4.27
C GLN A 53 4.54 5.21 -4.05
N SER A 54 4.85 3.94 -3.82
CA SER A 54 6.21 3.41 -3.79
C SER A 54 6.22 1.92 -4.05
N PRO A 55 7.21 1.39 -4.78
CA PRO A 55 7.40 -0.04 -4.97
C PRO A 55 8.09 -0.73 -3.77
N VAL A 56 7.99 -0.18 -2.55
CA VAL A 56 8.63 -0.71 -1.34
C VAL A 56 7.63 -0.78 -0.20
N CYS A 57 7.58 -1.91 0.51
CA CYS A 57 6.55 -2.20 1.52
C CYS A 57 6.32 -1.05 2.51
N GLY A 58 7.38 -0.59 3.20
CA GLY A 58 7.25 0.43 4.24
C GLY A 58 6.70 1.75 3.71
N SER A 59 7.32 2.31 2.67
CA SER A 59 6.89 3.58 2.07
C SER A 59 5.52 3.48 1.42
N SER A 60 5.22 2.40 0.70
CA SER A 60 3.89 2.16 0.15
C SER A 60 2.82 2.12 1.24
N ARG A 61 3.02 1.32 2.28
CA ARG A 61 2.08 1.19 3.41
C ARG A 61 1.86 2.51 4.14
N MET A 62 2.92 3.32 4.33
CA MET A 62 2.76 4.65 4.93
C MET A 62 1.87 5.55 4.07
N SER A 63 1.97 5.47 2.73
CA SER A 63 1.08 6.20 1.83
C SER A 63 -0.37 5.69 1.92
N PHE A 64 -0.61 4.38 1.97
CA PHE A 64 -1.94 3.80 2.23
C PHE A 64 -2.56 4.26 3.54
N TYR A 65 -1.75 4.43 4.59
CA TYR A 65 -2.27 4.77 5.92
C TYR A 65 -2.45 6.28 6.14
N THR A 66 -1.74 7.12 5.39
CA THR A 66 -1.82 8.58 5.54
C THR A 66 -2.70 9.25 4.47
N GLY A 67 -2.94 8.58 3.33
CA GLY A 67 -3.54 9.19 2.15
C GLY A 67 -2.64 10.24 1.50
N ARG A 68 -1.29 10.10 1.66
CA ARG A 68 -0.30 11.09 1.22
C ARG A 68 0.87 10.43 0.50
N TYR A 69 1.50 11.18 -0.41
CA TYR A 69 2.69 10.73 -1.11
C TYR A 69 3.91 10.56 -0.17
N CYS A 70 4.86 9.71 -0.56
CA CYS A 70 6.04 9.41 0.25
C CYS A 70 6.86 10.66 0.58
N ARG A 71 7.04 11.58 -0.38
CA ARG A 71 7.72 12.87 -0.18
C ARG A 71 7.03 13.73 0.87
N SER A 72 5.71 13.72 0.93
CA SER A 72 4.93 14.52 1.87
C SER A 72 5.08 14.03 3.31
N THR A 73 5.21 12.71 3.50
CA THR A 73 5.37 12.08 4.81
C THR A 73 6.83 11.92 5.24
N GLY A 74 7.76 11.88 4.28
CA GLY A 74 9.18 11.57 4.52
C GLY A 74 9.49 10.07 4.66
N ALA A 75 8.49 9.19 4.63
CA ALA A 75 8.67 7.75 4.72
C ALA A 75 9.00 7.15 3.34
N VAL A 76 10.23 7.37 2.88
CA VAL A 76 10.68 7.02 1.52
C VAL A 76 11.30 5.63 1.40
N TRP A 77 11.46 4.90 2.51
CA TRP A 77 12.05 3.55 2.56
C TRP A 77 11.51 2.75 3.75
N ASN A 78 11.82 1.45 3.79
CA ASN A 78 11.50 0.57 4.93
C ASN A 78 12.12 1.09 6.23
N ASN A 79 11.37 1.02 7.31
CA ASN A 79 11.78 1.44 8.65
C ASN A 79 12.15 2.94 8.80
N ILE A 80 11.80 3.79 7.81
CA ILE A 80 11.81 5.24 8.01
C ILE A 80 10.47 5.61 8.66
N PRO A 81 10.48 6.13 9.91
CA PRO A 81 9.26 6.39 10.64
C PRO A 81 8.51 7.61 10.12
N LEU A 82 7.20 7.61 10.28
CA LEU A 82 6.39 8.81 10.15
C LEU A 82 6.75 9.84 11.24
N ARG A 83 6.40 11.09 10.98
CA ARG A 83 6.44 12.11 12.04
C ARG A 83 5.39 11.77 13.09
N VAL A 84 5.67 12.12 14.36
CA VAL A 84 4.76 11.84 15.48
C VAL A 84 3.42 12.56 15.36
N ASP A 85 3.40 13.69 14.65
CA ASP A 85 2.20 14.51 14.37
C ASP A 85 1.53 14.20 13.03
N GLU A 86 1.98 13.17 12.30
CA GLU A 86 1.36 12.77 11.04
C GLU A 86 0.02 12.10 11.28
N LEU A 87 -1.03 12.61 10.60
CA LEU A 87 -2.36 12.04 10.68
C LEU A 87 -2.46 10.77 9.83
N THR A 88 -3.08 9.75 10.38
CA THR A 88 -3.20 8.43 9.75
C THR A 88 -4.65 7.96 9.72
N LEU A 89 -4.91 6.87 9.00
CA LEU A 89 -6.24 6.27 8.89
C LEU A 89 -6.88 6.04 10.27
N GLY A 90 -6.08 5.59 11.26
CA GLY A 90 -6.58 5.40 12.61
C GLY A 90 -7.04 6.70 13.28
N ASP A 91 -6.39 7.84 13.00
CA ASP A 91 -6.81 9.14 13.53
C ASP A 91 -8.15 9.56 12.92
N TYR A 92 -8.27 9.47 11.58
CA TYR A 92 -9.49 9.87 10.88
C TYR A 92 -10.72 9.02 11.27
N LEU A 93 -10.56 7.69 11.34
CA LEU A 93 -11.66 6.80 11.67
C LEU A 93 -12.05 6.85 13.15
N LYS A 94 -11.10 7.16 14.04
CA LYS A 94 -11.39 7.39 15.46
C LYS A 94 -12.32 8.60 15.67
N GLU A 95 -12.23 9.64 14.84
CA GLU A 95 -13.15 10.78 14.86
C GLU A 95 -14.59 10.37 14.49
N LEU A 96 -14.78 9.21 13.87
CA LEU A 96 -16.08 8.62 13.51
C LEU A 96 -16.53 7.52 14.48
N ASP A 97 -15.95 7.47 15.68
CA ASP A 97 -16.22 6.46 16.70
C ASP A 97 -15.99 5.02 16.20
N MET A 98 -15.00 4.81 15.34
CA MET A 98 -14.61 3.49 14.83
C MET A 98 -13.37 2.98 15.55
N ARG A 99 -13.42 1.72 16.00
CA ARG A 99 -12.25 1.00 16.49
C ARG A 99 -11.40 0.52 15.32
N THR A 100 -10.21 1.06 15.16
CA THR A 100 -9.32 0.77 14.03
C THR A 100 -8.23 -0.18 14.48
N VAL A 101 -8.21 -1.39 13.92
CA VAL A 101 -7.41 -2.52 14.39
C VAL A 101 -6.52 -3.06 13.28
N LEU A 102 -5.32 -3.49 13.67
CA LEU A 102 -4.36 -4.18 12.82
C LEU A 102 -4.31 -5.67 13.17
N VAL A 103 -4.41 -6.51 12.15
CA VAL A 103 -4.04 -7.92 12.17
C VAL A 103 -3.01 -8.17 11.06
N GLY A 104 -1.76 -8.44 11.42
CA GLY A 104 -0.68 -8.77 10.50
C GLY A 104 0.39 -7.69 10.36
N LYS A 105 0.90 -7.49 9.14
CA LYS A 105 2.08 -6.69 8.82
C LYS A 105 1.79 -5.21 8.63
N THR A 106 2.63 -4.32 9.18
CA THR A 106 2.63 -2.88 8.84
C THR A 106 3.94 -2.39 8.27
N HIS A 107 5.05 -3.04 8.56
CA HIS A 107 6.40 -2.59 8.25
C HIS A 107 6.72 -1.18 8.77
N MET A 108 5.99 -0.73 9.77
CA MET A 108 6.17 0.58 10.39
C MET A 108 7.19 0.53 11.52
N ALA A 109 8.09 1.52 11.55
CA ALA A 109 8.99 1.76 12.67
C ALA A 109 8.49 2.96 13.50
N PRO A 110 8.58 2.93 14.84
CA PRO A 110 8.27 4.09 15.67
C PRO A 110 9.35 5.17 15.54
N ASN A 111 8.94 6.43 15.56
CA ASN A 111 9.86 7.58 15.62
C ASN A 111 10.35 7.77 17.05
N THR A 112 11.26 6.89 17.48
CA THR A 112 11.75 6.84 18.87
C THR A 112 12.41 8.14 19.30
N GLU A 113 13.21 8.79 18.42
CA GLU A 113 13.87 10.05 18.70
C GLU A 113 12.86 11.19 18.98
N ALA A 114 11.84 11.32 18.13
CA ALA A 114 10.81 12.33 18.34
C ALA A 114 9.94 12.04 19.56
N MET A 115 9.62 10.78 19.82
CA MET A 115 8.87 10.36 21.00
C MET A 115 9.65 10.69 22.29
N GLU A 116 10.94 10.37 22.35
CA GLU A 116 11.82 10.66 23.46
C GLU A 116 11.92 12.18 23.72
N ARG A 117 12.14 12.97 22.66
CA ARG A 117 12.18 14.44 22.71
C ARG A 117 10.88 15.06 23.25
N LEU A 118 9.73 14.43 22.98
CA LEU A 118 8.40 14.89 23.40
C LEU A 118 7.94 14.27 24.73
N GLY A 119 8.75 13.39 25.34
CA GLY A 119 8.39 12.68 26.57
C GLY A 119 7.25 11.67 26.40
N ILE A 120 7.11 11.10 25.22
CA ILE A 120 6.10 10.08 24.90
C ILE A 120 6.69 8.70 25.18
N GLU A 121 6.16 8.01 26.16
CA GLU A 121 6.53 6.62 26.46
C GLU A 121 5.94 5.67 25.43
N ALA A 122 6.77 4.76 24.87
CA ALA A 122 6.36 3.82 23.81
C ALA A 122 5.20 2.88 24.24
N SER A 123 5.12 2.53 25.53
CA SER A 123 4.07 1.70 26.11
C SER A 123 2.79 2.45 26.49
N SER A 124 2.80 3.78 26.45
CA SER A 124 1.61 4.59 26.70
C SER A 124 0.59 4.46 25.55
N GLY A 125 -0.69 4.75 25.83
CA GLY A 125 -1.72 4.73 24.79
C GLY A 125 -1.40 5.64 23.59
N ILE A 126 -0.80 6.83 23.84
CA ILE A 126 -0.33 7.74 22.78
C ILE A 126 0.87 7.12 22.06
N GLY A 127 1.83 6.55 22.81
CA GLY A 127 3.01 5.93 22.23
C GLY A 127 2.66 4.76 21.29
N VAL A 128 1.75 3.89 21.68
CA VAL A 128 1.24 2.82 20.81
C VAL A 128 0.53 3.41 19.59
N HIS A 129 -0.34 4.38 19.78
CA HIS A 129 -1.11 5.01 18.70
C HIS A 129 -0.19 5.59 17.60
N VAL A 130 0.78 6.44 17.96
CA VAL A 130 1.69 7.05 16.99
C VAL A 130 2.70 6.06 16.39
N SER A 131 2.99 4.96 17.11
CA SER A 131 3.90 3.90 16.62
C SER A 131 3.23 2.87 15.73
N GLN A 132 1.90 2.90 15.59
CA GLN A 132 1.12 1.91 14.86
C GLN A 132 0.20 2.54 13.81
N CYS A 133 0.51 3.74 13.31
CA CYS A 133 -0.33 4.48 12.35
C CYS A 133 -1.80 4.64 12.81
N GLY A 134 -2.00 4.85 14.11
CA GLY A 134 -3.33 4.95 14.69
C GLY A 134 -4.08 3.63 14.88
N PHE A 135 -3.52 2.51 14.43
CA PHE A 135 -4.11 1.19 14.63
C PHE A 135 -3.88 0.66 16.06
N GLU A 136 -4.89 -0.01 16.60
CA GLU A 136 -4.71 -0.90 17.73
C GLU A 136 -4.06 -2.21 17.24
N PRO A 137 -2.87 -2.60 17.73
CA PRO A 137 -2.22 -3.84 17.31
C PRO A 137 -2.89 -5.05 17.98
N TYR A 138 -3.97 -5.56 17.40
CA TYR A 138 -4.63 -6.77 17.89
C TYR A 138 -3.76 -8.01 17.68
N GLU A 139 -3.14 -8.09 16.49
CA GLU A 139 -2.09 -9.05 16.17
C GLU A 139 -1.10 -8.41 15.20
N ARG A 140 0.08 -8.00 15.65
CA ARG A 140 1.09 -7.45 14.76
C ARG A 140 2.23 -8.42 14.58
N ASP A 141 2.49 -8.79 13.33
CA ASP A 141 3.64 -9.57 12.95
C ASP A 141 4.10 -9.23 11.53
N ASP A 142 5.36 -8.87 11.38
CA ASP A 142 5.95 -8.52 10.08
C ASP A 142 6.56 -9.74 9.35
N GLY A 143 6.58 -10.93 9.98
CA GLY A 143 6.90 -12.22 9.37
C GLY A 143 8.37 -12.47 9.02
N LEU A 144 9.28 -11.56 9.37
CA LEU A 144 10.70 -11.63 9.02
C LEU A 144 11.55 -12.10 10.21
N HIS A 145 11.49 -13.40 10.51
CA HIS A 145 12.12 -13.98 11.70
C HIS A 145 13.10 -15.12 11.33
N PRO A 146 14.16 -14.87 10.51
CA PRO A 146 15.04 -15.92 10.01
C PRO A 146 16.08 -16.43 11.03
N THR A 147 16.22 -15.75 12.17
CA THR A 147 17.24 -16.07 13.18
C THR A 147 16.65 -16.01 14.58
N GLU A 148 17.28 -16.72 15.51
CA GLU A 148 16.94 -16.63 16.92
C GLU A 148 17.25 -15.24 17.49
N ARG A 149 16.20 -14.52 17.88
CA ARG A 149 16.29 -13.30 18.70
C ARG A 149 15.41 -13.45 19.94
N PRO A 150 15.85 -13.01 21.13
CA PRO A 150 15.03 -13.13 22.33
C PRO A 150 13.63 -12.51 22.20
N ALA A 151 13.50 -11.46 21.39
CA ALA A 151 12.21 -10.81 21.13
C ALA A 151 11.20 -11.75 20.41
N TYR A 152 11.64 -12.70 19.60
CA TYR A 152 10.77 -13.60 18.85
C TYR A 152 10.07 -14.65 19.71
N LYS A 153 10.67 -15.03 20.86
CA LYS A 153 10.03 -15.94 21.82
C LYS A 153 8.71 -15.42 22.40
N ASN A 154 8.46 -14.11 22.29
CA ASN A 154 7.24 -13.49 22.78
C ASN A 154 6.18 -13.19 21.71
N LEU A 155 6.43 -13.51 20.45
CA LEU A 155 5.45 -13.34 19.38
C LEU A 155 4.18 -14.17 19.70
N ALA A 156 3.02 -13.60 19.44
CA ALA A 156 1.76 -14.25 19.72
C ALA A 156 1.59 -15.51 18.85
N TYR A 157 2.04 -15.48 17.61
CA TYR A 157 2.04 -16.64 16.73
C TYR A 157 2.93 -17.78 17.26
N ASN A 158 4.15 -17.49 17.75
CA ASN A 158 4.98 -18.54 18.36
C ASN A 158 4.29 -19.17 19.59
N LYS A 159 3.65 -18.35 20.43
CA LYS A 159 2.86 -18.86 21.58
C LYS A 159 1.65 -19.68 21.14
N TYR A 160 1.03 -19.33 20.01
CA TYR A 160 -0.01 -20.14 19.41
C TYR A 160 0.54 -21.51 18.97
N LEU A 161 1.65 -21.53 18.25
CA LEU A 161 2.29 -22.77 17.79
C LEU A 161 2.72 -23.68 18.95
N GLU A 162 3.30 -23.10 20.02
CA GLU A 162 3.60 -23.86 21.26
C GLU A 162 2.36 -24.55 21.83
N LYS A 163 1.20 -23.88 21.84
CA LYS A 163 -0.07 -24.47 22.31
C LYS A 163 -0.59 -25.57 21.40
N GLN A 164 -0.27 -25.53 20.10
CA GLN A 164 -0.58 -26.59 19.16
C GLN A 164 0.37 -27.79 19.26
N GLY A 165 1.43 -27.67 20.08
CA GLY A 165 2.40 -28.73 20.30
C GLY A 165 3.63 -28.71 19.43
N TYR A 166 3.86 -27.60 18.71
CA TYR A 166 5.10 -27.40 17.98
C TYR A 166 6.23 -27.05 18.96
N GLU A 167 7.39 -27.66 18.78
CA GLU A 167 8.56 -27.51 19.64
C GLU A 167 9.73 -26.90 18.86
N GLY A 168 10.53 -26.04 19.48
CA GLY A 168 11.70 -25.40 18.90
C GLY A 168 12.05 -24.07 19.57
N ASP A 169 13.17 -23.50 19.17
CA ASP A 169 13.66 -22.20 19.69
C ASP A 169 13.09 -21.01 18.92
N ASN A 170 12.83 -21.18 17.63
CA ASN A 170 12.18 -20.20 16.77
C ASN A 170 11.16 -20.89 15.86
N LEU A 171 9.92 -20.99 16.32
CA LEU A 171 8.86 -21.74 15.62
C LEU A 171 8.51 -21.15 14.26
N TRP A 172 8.61 -19.81 14.08
CA TRP A 172 8.50 -19.18 12.79
C TRP A 172 9.48 -19.76 11.78
N HIS A 173 10.76 -19.83 12.16
CA HIS A 173 11.81 -20.31 11.27
C HIS A 173 11.74 -21.82 11.09
N GLU A 174 11.57 -22.56 12.17
CA GLU A 174 11.69 -24.03 12.16
C GLU A 174 10.47 -24.73 11.56
N TRP A 175 9.30 -24.06 11.55
CA TRP A 175 8.05 -24.66 11.08
C TRP A 175 7.43 -23.87 9.92
N ALA A 176 7.07 -22.61 10.12
CA ALA A 176 6.35 -21.83 9.11
C ALA A 176 7.23 -21.44 7.90
N ASN A 177 8.51 -21.13 8.14
CA ASN A 177 9.45 -20.70 7.11
C ASN A 177 10.49 -21.76 6.72
N SER A 178 10.22 -23.04 6.99
CA SER A 178 11.11 -24.15 6.64
C SER A 178 10.36 -25.29 5.99
N ALA A 179 11.05 -25.99 5.11
CA ALA A 179 10.57 -27.22 4.49
C ALA A 179 11.03 -28.45 5.27
N MET A 180 10.33 -29.55 5.03
CA MET A 180 10.73 -30.86 5.51
C MET A 180 11.69 -31.52 4.51
N GLY A 181 12.88 -31.83 4.98
CA GLY A 181 13.85 -32.64 4.25
C GLY A 181 13.69 -34.14 4.46
N GLU A 182 14.66 -34.93 4.01
CA GLU A 182 14.78 -36.34 4.33
C GLU A 182 15.22 -36.49 5.80
N ASP A 183 14.76 -37.54 6.48
CA ASP A 183 15.10 -37.83 7.88
C ASP A 183 14.82 -36.66 8.86
N ASP A 184 13.71 -35.94 8.66
CA ASP A 184 13.29 -34.78 9.48
C ASP A 184 14.26 -33.58 9.47
N GLU A 185 15.15 -33.49 8.48
CA GLU A 185 16.03 -32.34 8.30
C GLU A 185 15.22 -31.06 8.10
N ILE A 186 15.62 -29.98 8.79
CA ILE A 186 15.04 -28.65 8.62
C ILE A 186 15.69 -27.96 7.43
N LEU A 187 14.93 -27.79 6.35
CA LEU A 187 15.38 -27.09 5.14
C LEU A 187 14.86 -25.64 5.18
N SER A 188 15.77 -24.69 5.33
CA SER A 188 15.40 -23.27 5.38
C SER A 188 14.67 -22.82 4.11
N GLY A 189 13.44 -22.32 4.25
CA GLY A 189 12.65 -21.72 3.15
C GLY A 189 13.23 -20.41 2.60
N TRP A 190 14.21 -19.82 3.29
CA TRP A 190 14.96 -18.66 2.79
C TRP A 190 15.87 -18.99 1.61
N LEU A 191 16.09 -20.27 1.33
CA LEU A 191 16.83 -20.74 0.17
C LEU A 191 15.84 -21.12 -0.94
N LEU A 192 15.92 -20.47 -2.08
CA LEU A 192 15.05 -20.69 -3.24
C LEU A 192 15.02 -22.16 -3.71
N ALA A 193 16.10 -22.90 -3.45
CA ALA A 193 16.20 -24.33 -3.78
C ALA A 193 15.22 -25.24 -3.03
N HIS A 194 14.55 -24.72 -1.99
CA HIS A 194 13.61 -25.50 -1.20
C HIS A 194 12.13 -25.13 -1.46
N ALA A 195 11.89 -24.24 -2.42
CA ALA A 195 10.54 -23.74 -2.73
C ALA A 195 9.56 -24.82 -3.23
N ASP A 196 10.08 -25.93 -3.77
CA ASP A 196 9.29 -27.07 -4.24
C ASP A 196 8.86 -28.04 -3.12
N LYS A 197 9.33 -27.80 -1.89
CA LYS A 197 9.03 -28.65 -0.73
C LYS A 197 7.85 -28.11 0.06
N PRO A 198 7.04 -28.96 0.69
CA PRO A 198 6.00 -28.50 1.59
C PRO A 198 6.64 -27.83 2.81
N ALA A 199 6.02 -26.76 3.30
CA ALA A 199 6.35 -26.22 4.61
C ALA A 199 6.16 -27.30 5.68
N ARG A 200 6.99 -27.29 6.73
CA ARG A 200 6.89 -28.28 7.83
C ARG A 200 5.61 -28.14 8.65
N ILE A 201 5.02 -26.97 8.64
CA ILE A 201 3.81 -26.64 9.38
C ILE A 201 2.57 -27.21 8.68
N ALA A 202 1.56 -27.60 9.46
CA ALA A 202 0.25 -27.92 8.92
C ALA A 202 -0.42 -26.67 8.31
N ASP A 203 -1.25 -26.86 7.29
CA ASP A 203 -1.92 -25.75 6.61
C ASP A 203 -2.68 -24.87 7.60
N GLU A 204 -3.53 -25.47 8.41
CA GLU A 204 -4.37 -24.78 9.40
C GLU A 204 -3.59 -23.96 10.43
N ASP A 205 -2.33 -24.32 10.69
CA ASP A 205 -1.47 -23.64 11.67
C ASP A 205 -0.51 -22.63 11.04
N SER A 206 -0.44 -22.58 9.69
CA SER A 206 0.41 -21.60 9.01
C SER A 206 -0.09 -20.17 9.22
N GLU A 207 0.78 -19.19 8.94
CA GLU A 207 0.52 -17.78 9.28
C GLU A 207 -0.71 -17.21 8.58
N THR A 208 -1.02 -17.60 7.34
CA THR A 208 -2.16 -17.06 6.59
C THR A 208 -3.50 -17.46 7.20
N PRO A 209 -3.82 -18.73 7.47
CA PRO A 209 -5.00 -19.13 8.24
C PRO A 209 -5.02 -18.58 9.66
N TYR A 210 -3.86 -18.50 10.32
CA TYR A 210 -3.78 -17.93 11.67
C TYR A 210 -4.25 -16.46 11.68
N MET A 211 -3.73 -15.62 10.78
CA MET A 211 -4.12 -14.20 10.68
C MET A 211 -5.61 -14.06 10.35
N THR A 212 -6.14 -14.90 9.47
CA THR A 212 -7.58 -14.94 9.16
C THR A 212 -8.42 -15.17 10.40
N ARG A 213 -8.08 -16.21 11.20
CA ARG A 213 -8.78 -16.48 12.48
C ARG A 213 -8.68 -15.33 13.45
N ARG A 214 -7.52 -14.66 13.55
CA ARG A 214 -7.35 -13.49 14.42
C ARG A 214 -8.24 -12.33 14.00
N ALA A 215 -8.41 -12.10 12.69
CA ALA A 215 -9.33 -11.10 12.17
C ALA A 215 -10.80 -11.44 12.49
N MET A 216 -11.20 -12.70 12.29
CA MET A 216 -12.55 -13.19 12.64
C MET A 216 -12.84 -13.05 14.15
N GLU A 217 -11.88 -13.39 15.02
CA GLU A 217 -11.99 -13.23 16.47
C GLU A 217 -12.20 -11.76 16.85
N PHE A 218 -11.42 -10.85 16.26
CA PHE A 218 -11.59 -9.42 16.48
C PHE A 218 -12.98 -8.94 16.03
N ILE A 219 -13.42 -9.32 14.83
CA ILE A 219 -14.73 -8.91 14.28
C ILE A 219 -15.86 -9.40 15.20
N ALA A 220 -15.82 -10.67 15.62
CA ALA A 220 -16.80 -11.22 16.55
C ALA A 220 -16.81 -10.49 17.91
N GLU A 221 -15.63 -10.11 18.42
CA GLU A 221 -15.51 -9.34 19.66
C GLU A 221 -16.13 -7.94 19.53
N ALA A 222 -15.82 -7.22 18.43
CA ALA A 222 -16.33 -5.90 18.16
C ALA A 222 -17.87 -5.91 17.96
N ASP A 223 -18.38 -6.90 17.23
CA ASP A 223 -19.82 -7.07 17.01
C ASP A 223 -20.57 -7.37 18.30
N ALA A 224 -20.02 -8.22 19.16
CA ALA A 224 -20.61 -8.51 20.47
C ALA A 224 -20.73 -7.28 21.38
N LYS A 225 -19.87 -6.27 21.18
CA LYS A 225 -19.88 -4.99 21.88
C LYS A 225 -20.70 -3.93 21.15
N GLY A 226 -21.18 -4.19 19.94
CA GLY A 226 -21.87 -3.23 19.09
C GLY A 226 -20.98 -2.10 18.54
N GLU A 227 -19.65 -2.30 18.55
CA GLU A 227 -18.66 -1.34 18.07
C GLU A 227 -18.70 -1.23 16.53
N ARG A 228 -18.43 -0.03 16.00
CA ARG A 228 -18.03 0.16 14.61
C ARG A 228 -16.54 -0.14 14.50
N TRP A 229 -16.13 -0.76 13.40
CA TRP A 229 -14.74 -1.15 13.28
C TRP A 229 -14.15 -0.97 11.87
N CYS A 230 -12.85 -0.74 11.83
CA CYS A 230 -12.01 -0.93 10.66
C CYS A 230 -10.96 -2.00 11.01
N CYS A 231 -11.05 -3.15 10.36
CA CYS A 231 -10.05 -4.20 10.49
C CYS A 231 -9.10 -4.14 9.30
N HIS A 232 -7.84 -3.77 9.53
CA HIS A 232 -6.79 -3.91 8.55
C HIS A 232 -6.17 -5.30 8.70
N LEU A 233 -6.60 -6.24 7.83
CA LEU A 233 -6.02 -7.57 7.73
C LEU A 233 -4.92 -7.55 6.68
N SER A 234 -3.68 -7.58 7.15
CA SER A 234 -2.50 -7.45 6.32
C SER A 234 -1.69 -8.73 6.33
N TYR A 235 -1.93 -9.56 5.32
CA TYR A 235 -1.22 -10.83 5.15
C TYR A 235 0.25 -10.60 4.76
N ILE A 236 1.11 -11.49 5.24
CA ILE A 236 2.53 -11.49 4.91
C ILE A 236 2.76 -12.15 3.55
N LYS A 237 1.94 -13.15 3.20
CA LYS A 237 2.03 -13.86 1.93
C LYS A 237 1.26 -13.11 0.82
N PRO A 238 1.72 -13.29 -0.45
CA PRO A 238 2.73 -14.24 -0.96
C PRO A 238 4.21 -13.76 -0.93
N HIS A 239 4.55 -12.75 -0.11
CA HIS A 239 5.95 -12.32 0.11
C HIS A 239 6.84 -13.52 0.51
N TRP A 240 8.11 -13.49 0.09
CA TRP A 240 9.08 -14.52 0.48
C TRP A 240 9.22 -14.66 2.04
N PRO A 241 9.68 -15.83 2.51
CA PRO A 241 10.18 -16.99 1.79
C PRO A 241 9.06 -17.72 1.03
N TYR A 242 9.41 -18.18 -0.20
CA TYR A 242 8.47 -18.87 -1.08
C TYR A 242 8.35 -20.34 -0.64
N ILE A 243 7.69 -20.56 0.46
CA ILE A 243 7.40 -21.87 1.02
C ILE A 243 5.94 -21.90 1.47
N VAL A 244 5.25 -22.96 1.14
CA VAL A 244 3.82 -23.10 1.40
C VAL A 244 3.52 -24.51 1.88
N PRO A 245 2.56 -24.73 2.81
CA PRO A 245 2.22 -26.06 3.28
C PRO A 245 1.55 -26.93 2.20
N ALA A 246 1.52 -28.24 2.45
CA ALA A 246 0.71 -29.13 1.66
C ALA A 246 -0.79 -28.82 1.91
N PRO A 247 -1.67 -28.91 0.87
CA PRO A 247 -1.40 -29.41 -0.48
C PRO A 247 -0.88 -28.34 -1.48
N TYR A 248 -0.82 -27.08 -1.10
CA TYR A 248 -0.57 -25.93 -2.01
C TYR A 248 0.80 -25.97 -2.68
N HIS A 249 1.84 -26.59 -2.03
CA HIS A 249 3.22 -26.61 -2.53
C HIS A 249 3.38 -27.29 -3.91
N ASN A 250 2.45 -28.15 -4.30
CA ASN A 250 2.50 -28.91 -5.55
C ASN A 250 1.23 -28.81 -6.40
N MET A 251 0.40 -27.78 -6.16
CA MET A 251 -0.82 -27.55 -6.96
C MET A 251 -0.51 -27.04 -8.37
N TYR A 252 0.61 -26.37 -8.54
CA TYR A 252 1.03 -25.78 -9.80
C TYR A 252 2.41 -26.28 -10.21
N GLY A 253 2.70 -26.28 -11.50
CA GLY A 253 3.99 -26.64 -12.06
C GLY A 253 4.49 -25.57 -13.02
N LYS A 254 5.65 -25.82 -13.62
CA LYS A 254 6.29 -24.89 -14.55
C LYS A 254 5.48 -24.59 -15.81
N ASP A 255 4.61 -25.53 -16.21
CA ASP A 255 3.80 -25.40 -17.44
C ASP A 255 2.58 -24.45 -17.25
N GLU A 256 2.27 -24.10 -16.00
CA GLU A 256 1.22 -23.16 -15.64
C GLU A 256 1.74 -21.72 -15.41
N LEU A 257 3.02 -21.48 -15.57
CA LEU A 257 3.60 -20.15 -15.37
C LEU A 257 3.25 -19.20 -16.51
N LEU A 258 3.10 -17.91 -16.17
CA LEU A 258 3.07 -16.86 -17.20
C LEU A 258 4.40 -16.80 -17.97
N PRO A 259 4.35 -16.50 -19.28
CA PRO A 259 5.55 -16.20 -20.03
C PRO A 259 6.34 -15.06 -19.37
N VAL A 260 7.66 -15.22 -19.28
CA VAL A 260 8.49 -14.15 -18.74
C VAL A 260 8.53 -12.94 -19.66
N VAL A 261 8.37 -11.76 -19.09
CA VAL A 261 8.42 -10.47 -19.79
C VAL A 261 9.84 -9.92 -19.69
N ARG A 262 10.68 -10.19 -20.68
CA ARG A 262 12.06 -9.67 -20.75
C ARG A 262 12.60 -9.71 -22.18
N HIS A 263 13.46 -8.76 -22.51
CA HIS A 263 14.09 -8.66 -23.82
C HIS A 263 15.58 -8.37 -23.68
N GLU A 264 16.43 -8.91 -24.58
CA GLU A 264 17.89 -8.70 -24.53
C GLU A 264 18.31 -7.23 -24.71
N VAL A 265 17.47 -6.39 -25.32
CA VAL A 265 17.74 -4.97 -25.48
C VAL A 265 17.91 -4.25 -24.14
N GLU A 266 17.18 -4.66 -23.11
CA GLU A 266 17.20 -4.06 -21.77
C GLU A 266 18.60 -4.21 -21.11
N ARG A 267 19.39 -5.20 -21.52
CA ARG A 267 20.76 -5.47 -21.03
C ARG A 267 21.83 -4.83 -21.91
N GLN A 268 21.44 -4.27 -23.08
CA GLN A 268 22.35 -3.59 -24.00
C GLN A 268 22.42 -2.11 -23.64
N SER A 269 23.35 -1.71 -22.81
CA SER A 269 23.48 -0.34 -22.31
C SER A 269 22.29 0.15 -21.46
N PRO A 270 21.96 -0.58 -20.40
CA PRO A 270 20.84 -0.21 -19.54
C PRO A 270 21.05 1.16 -18.90
N HIS A 271 19.94 1.81 -18.51
CA HIS A 271 20.05 2.97 -17.63
C HIS A 271 20.88 2.62 -16.38
N PRO A 272 21.81 3.48 -15.91
CA PRO A 272 22.76 3.10 -14.85
C PRO A 272 22.11 2.54 -13.59
N VAL A 273 20.98 3.12 -13.15
CA VAL A 273 20.26 2.67 -11.95
C VAL A 273 19.63 1.29 -12.19
N TYR A 274 18.94 1.11 -13.32
CA TYR A 274 18.30 -0.17 -13.66
C TYR A 274 19.33 -1.28 -13.91
N GLY A 275 20.44 -0.95 -14.58
CA GLY A 275 21.54 -1.89 -14.77
C GLY A 275 22.17 -2.33 -13.44
N ALA A 276 22.34 -1.40 -12.50
CA ALA A 276 22.81 -1.75 -11.17
C ALA A 276 21.80 -2.64 -10.41
N PHE A 277 20.49 -2.41 -10.57
CA PHE A 277 19.46 -3.24 -9.97
C PHE A 277 19.41 -4.65 -10.56
N MET A 278 19.60 -4.80 -11.88
CA MET A 278 19.70 -6.11 -12.54
C MET A 278 20.85 -6.97 -12.00
N GLU A 279 21.90 -6.36 -11.45
CA GLU A 279 23.05 -7.07 -10.89
C GLU A 279 22.89 -7.48 -9.42
N GLN A 280 21.85 -7.02 -8.73
CA GLN A 280 21.62 -7.44 -7.35
C GLN A 280 21.28 -8.94 -7.25
N ARG A 281 21.46 -9.49 -6.05
CA ARG A 281 21.39 -10.94 -5.82
C ARG A 281 20.05 -11.55 -6.27
N ALA A 282 18.92 -10.95 -5.91
CA ALA A 282 17.61 -11.44 -6.29
C ALA A 282 17.42 -11.40 -7.81
N SER A 283 17.76 -10.26 -8.47
CA SER A 283 17.65 -10.12 -9.91
C SER A 283 18.51 -11.17 -10.64
N THR A 284 19.76 -11.36 -10.23
CA THR A 284 20.64 -12.38 -10.85
C THR A 284 20.17 -13.82 -10.61
N ALA A 285 19.41 -14.07 -9.54
CA ALA A 285 18.79 -15.37 -9.29
C ALA A 285 17.59 -15.58 -10.23
N PHE A 286 16.62 -14.66 -10.21
CA PHE A 286 15.38 -14.77 -11.00
C PHE A 286 15.57 -14.56 -12.51
N ALA A 287 16.69 -13.97 -12.95
CA ALA A 287 17.06 -13.94 -14.37
C ALA A 287 17.29 -15.34 -14.97
N LYS A 288 17.39 -16.40 -14.15
CA LYS A 288 17.59 -17.78 -14.57
C LYS A 288 16.27 -18.53 -14.65
N ASP A 289 15.95 -19.10 -15.81
CA ASP A 289 14.68 -19.80 -16.02
C ASP A 289 14.44 -20.93 -15.01
N HIS A 290 15.44 -21.74 -14.72
CA HIS A 290 15.29 -22.83 -13.76
C HIS A 290 14.95 -22.36 -12.34
N VAL A 291 15.35 -21.15 -11.94
CA VAL A 291 14.95 -20.56 -10.63
C VAL A 291 13.49 -20.16 -10.68
N ARG A 292 13.05 -19.49 -11.74
CA ARG A 292 11.64 -19.13 -11.93
C ARG A 292 10.75 -20.38 -11.96
N GLU A 293 11.11 -21.35 -12.80
CA GLU A 293 10.38 -22.62 -12.95
C GLU A 293 10.27 -23.40 -11.63
N HIS A 294 11.21 -23.21 -10.72
CA HIS A 294 11.25 -23.86 -9.42
C HIS A 294 10.47 -23.09 -8.33
N VAL A 295 10.52 -21.76 -8.35
CA VAL A 295 9.98 -20.91 -7.27
C VAL A 295 8.55 -20.46 -7.52
N LEU A 296 8.20 -20.09 -8.77
CA LEU A 296 6.89 -19.51 -9.06
C LEU A 296 5.70 -20.45 -8.79
N PRO A 297 5.80 -21.77 -8.94
CA PRO A 297 4.74 -22.68 -8.51
C PRO A 297 4.38 -22.53 -7.01
N ALA A 298 5.38 -22.34 -6.15
CA ALA A 298 5.13 -22.10 -4.72
C ALA A 298 4.49 -20.71 -4.48
N TYR A 299 4.88 -19.68 -5.23
CA TYR A 299 4.24 -18.37 -5.18
C TYR A 299 2.74 -18.46 -5.57
N MET A 300 2.42 -19.23 -6.62
CA MET A 300 1.02 -19.51 -7.01
C MET A 300 0.28 -20.29 -5.91
N GLY A 301 0.94 -21.25 -5.27
CA GLY A 301 0.40 -21.98 -4.13
C GLY A 301 0.08 -21.08 -2.93
N LEU A 302 0.96 -20.12 -2.61
CA LEU A 302 0.74 -19.11 -1.56
C LEU A 302 -0.49 -18.25 -1.86
N ILE A 303 -0.66 -17.83 -3.11
CA ILE A 303 -1.84 -17.05 -3.56
C ILE A 303 -3.11 -17.90 -3.46
N LYS A 304 -3.04 -19.19 -3.81
CA LYS A 304 -4.19 -20.09 -3.68
C LYS A 304 -4.60 -20.29 -2.23
N GLN A 305 -3.65 -20.46 -1.32
CA GLN A 305 -3.93 -20.54 0.12
C GLN A 305 -4.57 -19.23 0.61
N LEU A 306 -4.07 -18.08 0.16
CA LEU A 306 -4.65 -16.77 0.48
C LEU A 306 -6.10 -16.67 -0.01
N ASP A 307 -6.37 -17.09 -1.26
CA ASP A 307 -7.72 -17.10 -1.82
C ASP A 307 -8.69 -17.94 -0.98
N ASP A 308 -8.27 -19.14 -0.55
CA ASP A 308 -9.10 -20.00 0.29
C ASP A 308 -9.40 -19.34 1.65
N GLN A 309 -8.43 -18.67 2.23
CA GLN A 309 -8.63 -17.94 3.50
C GLN A 309 -9.55 -16.71 3.34
N ILE A 310 -9.51 -16.04 2.21
CA ILE A 310 -10.48 -14.99 1.88
C ILE A 310 -11.89 -15.60 1.77
N GLY A 311 -12.02 -16.79 1.19
CA GLY A 311 -13.30 -17.51 1.13
C GLY A 311 -13.88 -17.81 2.53
N GLU A 312 -13.07 -18.30 3.46
CA GLU A 312 -13.49 -18.52 4.85
C GLU A 312 -13.89 -17.21 5.55
N LEU A 313 -13.15 -16.15 5.35
CA LEU A 313 -13.46 -14.83 5.91
C LEU A 313 -14.78 -14.26 5.36
N MET A 314 -14.99 -14.35 4.04
CA MET A 314 -16.23 -13.90 3.40
C MET A 314 -17.45 -14.69 3.88
N LYS A 315 -17.32 -16.01 4.01
CA LYS A 315 -18.35 -16.88 4.57
C LYS A 315 -18.67 -16.49 6.02
N PHE A 316 -17.65 -16.26 6.84
CA PHE A 316 -17.83 -15.80 8.22
C PHE A 316 -18.62 -14.48 8.26
N LEU A 317 -18.27 -13.48 7.45
CA LEU A 317 -19.01 -12.21 7.39
C LEU A 317 -20.47 -12.38 6.96
N GLU A 318 -20.74 -13.29 6.03
CA GLU A 318 -22.10 -13.62 5.59
C GLU A 318 -22.91 -14.27 6.73
N GLU A 319 -22.33 -15.24 7.44
CA GLU A 319 -22.94 -15.89 8.61
C GLU A 319 -23.21 -14.92 9.76
N GLN A 320 -22.34 -13.93 9.95
CA GLN A 320 -22.54 -12.84 10.94
C GLN A 320 -23.50 -11.74 10.46
N GLY A 321 -23.97 -11.78 9.19
CA GLY A 321 -24.82 -10.72 8.61
C GLY A 321 -24.10 -9.38 8.46
N ARG A 322 -22.79 -9.39 8.21
CA ARG A 322 -21.95 -8.18 8.12
C ARG A 322 -21.65 -7.74 6.68
N LEU A 323 -21.98 -8.53 5.68
CA LEU A 323 -21.74 -8.14 4.28
C LEU A 323 -22.55 -6.90 3.86
N ASP A 324 -23.74 -6.70 4.43
CA ASP A 324 -24.64 -5.60 4.05
C ASP A 324 -24.25 -4.24 4.65
N ASP A 325 -23.29 -4.21 5.57
CA ASP A 325 -22.86 -2.97 6.26
C ASP A 325 -21.34 -2.79 6.32
N THR A 326 -20.57 -3.66 5.64
CA THR A 326 -19.10 -3.63 5.62
C THR A 326 -18.57 -3.35 4.22
N MET A 327 -17.80 -2.26 4.07
CA MET A 327 -16.98 -2.05 2.86
C MET A 327 -15.77 -2.98 2.92
N ILE A 328 -15.48 -3.67 1.81
CA ILE A 328 -14.34 -4.59 1.73
C ILE A 328 -13.42 -4.13 0.62
N VAL A 329 -12.14 -3.97 0.95
CA VAL A 329 -11.08 -3.66 0.00
C VAL A 329 -10.07 -4.80 0.02
N PHE A 330 -9.72 -5.32 -1.17
CA PHE A 330 -8.64 -6.25 -1.39
C PHE A 330 -7.58 -5.63 -2.31
N THR A 331 -6.32 -5.59 -1.84
CA THR A 331 -5.20 -5.01 -2.59
C THR A 331 -3.86 -5.63 -2.21
N SER A 332 -2.78 -5.11 -2.82
CA SER A 332 -1.38 -5.38 -2.45
C SER A 332 -0.65 -4.07 -2.15
N ASP A 333 0.41 -4.15 -1.35
CA ASP A 333 1.28 -2.99 -1.11
C ASP A 333 2.24 -2.68 -2.27
N HIS A 334 2.63 -3.66 -3.07
CA HIS A 334 3.39 -3.58 -4.33
C HIS A 334 3.37 -4.96 -5.00
N GLY A 335 3.91 -5.03 -6.22
CA GLY A 335 4.09 -6.30 -6.91
C GLY A 335 5.51 -6.87 -6.76
N ASP A 336 5.94 -7.69 -7.74
CA ASP A 336 7.26 -8.32 -7.82
C ASP A 336 7.65 -8.55 -9.28
N TYR A 337 8.91 -8.46 -9.60
CA TYR A 337 9.42 -8.75 -10.94
C TYR A 337 9.42 -10.24 -11.29
N MET A 338 9.73 -11.11 -10.35
CA MET A 338 9.76 -12.57 -10.57
C MET A 338 10.54 -13.01 -11.81
N GLY A 339 11.56 -12.23 -12.21
CA GLY A 339 12.38 -12.46 -13.40
C GLY A 339 12.01 -11.66 -14.64
N ASP A 340 10.89 -10.95 -14.63
CA ASP A 340 10.56 -9.97 -15.66
C ASP A 340 11.62 -8.86 -15.68
N HIS A 341 11.90 -8.30 -16.85
CA HIS A 341 12.92 -7.27 -17.06
C HIS A 341 14.32 -7.62 -16.52
N TRP A 342 14.63 -8.93 -16.43
CA TRP A 342 15.86 -9.44 -15.82
C TRP A 342 16.03 -9.08 -14.34
N MET A 343 14.92 -8.79 -13.65
CA MET A 343 14.87 -8.34 -12.27
C MET A 343 14.18 -9.36 -11.36
N GLY A 344 14.48 -9.30 -10.08
CA GLY A 344 13.78 -10.00 -9.02
C GLY A 344 13.54 -9.03 -7.88
N GLU A 345 12.62 -9.32 -7.00
CA GLU A 345 12.10 -8.38 -6.00
C GLU A 345 11.27 -7.25 -6.65
N LYS A 346 11.22 -6.12 -6.02
CA LYS A 346 10.48 -4.91 -6.32
C LYS A 346 11.44 -3.74 -6.58
N ASP A 347 11.11 -2.53 -6.22
CA ASP A 347 11.97 -1.33 -6.18
C ASP A 347 11.94 -0.45 -7.43
N MET A 348 11.86 -0.99 -8.65
CA MET A 348 11.77 -0.17 -9.87
C MET A 348 10.30 0.03 -10.30
N PHE A 349 10.06 0.74 -11.42
CA PHE A 349 8.74 1.26 -11.77
C PHE A 349 8.03 0.59 -12.95
N HIS A 350 8.48 -0.59 -13.39
CA HIS A 350 7.71 -1.35 -14.38
C HIS A 350 6.37 -1.82 -13.81
N GLN A 351 5.40 -2.10 -14.68
CA GLN A 351 4.06 -2.51 -14.27
C GLN A 351 4.04 -3.63 -13.22
N PRO A 352 4.86 -4.70 -13.32
CA PRO A 352 4.85 -5.78 -12.33
C PRO A 352 5.15 -5.35 -10.89
N SER A 353 5.80 -4.20 -10.69
CA SER A 353 6.21 -3.70 -9.37
C SER A 353 5.25 -2.65 -8.79
N VAL A 354 4.79 -1.70 -9.62
CA VAL A 354 4.02 -0.53 -9.12
C VAL A 354 2.52 -0.64 -9.32
N LYS A 355 2.06 -1.51 -10.22
CA LYS A 355 0.64 -1.78 -10.44
C LYS A 355 0.21 -2.93 -9.54
N VAL A 356 -0.91 -2.75 -8.83
CA VAL A 356 -1.40 -3.71 -7.82
C VAL A 356 -2.85 -4.11 -8.11
N PRO A 357 -3.30 -5.29 -7.67
CA PRO A 357 -4.72 -5.60 -7.68
C PRO A 357 -5.45 -4.64 -6.75
N MET A 358 -6.64 -4.18 -7.17
CA MET A 358 -7.51 -3.37 -6.34
C MET A 358 -8.96 -3.75 -6.62
N ILE A 359 -9.62 -4.31 -5.61
CA ILE A 359 -11.04 -4.67 -5.64
C ILE A 359 -11.73 -3.98 -4.48
N VAL A 360 -12.80 -3.24 -4.76
CA VAL A 360 -13.59 -2.54 -3.74
C VAL A 360 -15.04 -3.03 -3.80
N PHE A 361 -15.49 -3.63 -2.74
CA PHE A 361 -16.90 -3.95 -2.51
C PHE A 361 -17.51 -2.87 -1.59
N ASP A 362 -18.43 -2.11 -2.14
CA ASP A 362 -19.27 -1.17 -1.38
C ASP A 362 -20.65 -1.80 -1.14
N PRO A 363 -21.08 -1.99 0.12
CA PRO A 363 -22.38 -2.61 0.42
C PRO A 363 -23.57 -1.73 0.07
N ARG A 364 -23.39 -0.43 -0.15
CA ARG A 364 -24.46 0.55 -0.35
C ARG A 364 -25.14 0.38 -1.72
N ALA A 365 -26.43 0.69 -1.78
CA ALA A 365 -27.21 0.62 -3.02
C ALA A 365 -26.71 1.61 -4.10
N SER A 366 -26.00 2.68 -3.73
CA SER A 366 -25.35 3.60 -4.68
C SER A 366 -24.34 2.91 -5.60
N ALA A 367 -23.73 1.82 -5.15
CA ALA A 367 -22.77 1.04 -5.92
C ALA A 367 -23.38 -0.13 -6.72
N ASP A 368 -24.70 -0.35 -6.67
CA ASP A 368 -25.32 -1.51 -7.32
C ASP A 368 -25.12 -1.54 -8.85
N ALA A 369 -25.03 -0.36 -9.48
CA ALA A 369 -24.85 -0.23 -10.93
C ALA A 369 -23.44 -0.61 -11.41
N THR A 370 -22.47 -0.65 -10.51
CA THR A 370 -21.05 -0.92 -10.81
C THR A 370 -20.57 -2.29 -10.34
N ARG A 371 -21.44 -3.06 -9.68
CA ARG A 371 -21.08 -4.41 -9.20
C ARG A 371 -20.66 -5.32 -10.35
N GLY A 372 -19.53 -5.99 -10.18
CA GLY A 372 -18.95 -6.89 -11.19
C GLY A 372 -18.36 -6.17 -12.40
N THR A 373 -18.19 -4.85 -12.35
CA THR A 373 -17.56 -4.09 -13.44
C THR A 373 -16.07 -3.91 -13.23
N VAL A 374 -15.40 -3.54 -14.32
CA VAL A 374 -14.00 -3.13 -14.34
C VAL A 374 -13.93 -1.62 -14.57
N GLU A 375 -13.21 -0.92 -13.73
CA GLU A 375 -12.94 0.51 -13.87
C GLU A 375 -11.50 0.70 -14.36
N ASN A 376 -11.33 1.44 -15.46
CA ASN A 376 -10.05 1.64 -16.15
C ASN A 376 -9.43 3.02 -15.89
N ARG A 377 -10.10 3.90 -15.13
CA ARG A 377 -9.48 5.16 -14.71
C ARG A 377 -8.36 4.89 -13.72
N MET A 378 -7.25 5.58 -13.89
CA MET A 378 -6.08 5.43 -13.01
C MET A 378 -6.41 5.88 -11.60
N ILE A 379 -6.18 5.00 -10.63
CA ILE A 379 -6.32 5.27 -9.20
C ILE A 379 -4.98 5.09 -8.48
N GLU A 380 -4.86 5.67 -7.31
CA GLU A 380 -3.69 5.59 -6.47
C GLU A 380 -4.04 4.99 -5.11
N ALA A 381 -3.08 4.32 -4.47
CA ALA A 381 -3.27 3.72 -3.15
C ALA A 381 -3.73 4.73 -2.09
N ILE A 382 -3.29 5.98 -2.19
CA ILE A 382 -3.68 7.09 -1.31
C ILE A 382 -5.17 7.44 -1.39
N ASP A 383 -5.88 6.97 -2.40
CA ASP A 383 -7.32 7.23 -2.60
C ASP A 383 -8.20 6.47 -1.59
N LEU A 384 -7.66 5.43 -0.95
CA LEU A 384 -8.43 4.65 0.02
C LEU A 384 -8.74 5.43 1.31
N VAL A 385 -7.83 6.29 1.79
CA VAL A 385 -8.07 7.08 3.00
C VAL A 385 -9.29 7.99 2.84
N PRO A 386 -9.37 8.87 1.83
CA PRO A 386 -10.56 9.70 1.65
C PRO A 386 -11.82 8.87 1.37
N THR A 387 -11.69 7.74 0.66
CA THR A 387 -12.82 6.83 0.40
C THR A 387 -13.39 6.26 1.70
N PHE A 388 -12.56 5.76 2.60
CA PHE A 388 -13.03 5.22 3.88
C PHE A 388 -13.66 6.30 4.76
N ILE A 389 -13.08 7.50 4.79
CA ILE A 389 -13.64 8.62 5.56
C ILE A 389 -15.06 8.95 5.08
N GLU A 390 -15.23 9.16 3.76
CA GLU A 390 -16.54 9.54 3.19
C GLU A 390 -17.55 8.40 3.26
N ALA A 391 -17.16 7.17 2.94
CA ALA A 391 -18.03 6.00 3.04
C ALA A 391 -18.57 5.80 4.45
N CYS A 392 -17.80 6.12 5.48
CA CYS A 392 -18.18 6.01 6.88
C CYS A 392 -18.92 7.26 7.43
N GLY A 393 -19.22 8.25 6.58
CA GLY A 393 -19.98 9.47 6.92
C GLY A 393 -19.13 10.62 7.46
N GLY A 394 -17.81 10.55 7.27
CA GLY A 394 -16.86 11.60 7.66
C GLY A 394 -16.67 12.68 6.60
N THR A 395 -15.81 13.64 6.92
CA THR A 395 -15.41 14.72 6.02
C THR A 395 -13.90 14.71 5.85
N VAL A 396 -13.45 14.63 4.59
CA VAL A 396 -12.02 14.58 4.25
C VAL A 396 -11.35 15.93 4.53
N ARG A 397 -10.21 15.91 5.18
CA ARG A 397 -9.34 17.08 5.35
C ARG A 397 -8.50 17.28 4.09
N THR A 398 -9.08 17.86 3.05
CA THR A 398 -8.47 18.03 1.72
C THR A 398 -7.17 18.83 1.72
N HIS A 399 -6.91 19.61 2.77
CA HIS A 399 -5.63 20.32 2.96
C HIS A 399 -4.50 19.42 3.50
N VAL A 400 -4.82 18.18 3.92
CA VAL A 400 -3.86 17.19 4.43
C VAL A 400 -3.78 15.99 3.49
N VAL A 401 -4.94 15.35 3.24
CA VAL A 401 -5.06 14.17 2.38
C VAL A 401 -4.85 14.56 0.92
N GLU A 402 -4.01 13.81 0.21
CA GLU A 402 -3.64 14.08 -1.19
C GLU A 402 -4.33 13.12 -2.16
N GLY A 403 -4.93 12.03 -1.67
CA GLY A 403 -5.75 11.10 -2.45
C GLY A 403 -7.11 11.69 -2.83
N ARG A 404 -7.78 11.05 -3.78
CA ARG A 404 -9.14 11.38 -4.24
C ARG A 404 -10.09 10.23 -3.87
N SER A 405 -11.23 10.54 -3.31
CA SER A 405 -12.23 9.52 -2.97
C SER A 405 -12.69 8.74 -4.19
N LEU A 406 -12.76 7.43 -4.06
CA LEU A 406 -13.28 6.52 -5.09
C LEU A 406 -14.81 6.48 -5.15
N GLU A 407 -15.51 7.12 -4.22
CA GLU A 407 -16.99 7.09 -4.15
C GLU A 407 -17.68 7.44 -5.47
N PRO A 408 -17.29 8.49 -6.22
CA PRO A 408 -17.92 8.79 -7.50
C PRO A 408 -17.72 7.66 -8.53
N LEU A 409 -16.57 6.98 -8.51
CA LEU A 409 -16.29 5.86 -9.39
C LEU A 409 -17.11 4.62 -9.00
N LEU A 410 -17.21 4.35 -7.71
CA LEU A 410 -18.04 3.27 -7.16
C LEU A 410 -19.52 3.49 -7.44
N ALA A 411 -19.99 4.73 -7.44
CA ALA A 411 -21.35 5.09 -7.84
C ALA A 411 -21.59 5.07 -9.36
N GLY A 412 -20.54 4.89 -10.16
CA GLY A 412 -20.64 4.84 -11.63
C GLY A 412 -20.81 6.21 -12.28
N GLU A 413 -20.39 7.28 -11.62
CA GLU A 413 -20.44 8.63 -12.19
C GLU A 413 -19.47 8.75 -13.36
N LYS A 414 -19.97 9.28 -14.50
CA LYS A 414 -19.20 9.37 -15.74
C LYS A 414 -18.47 10.70 -15.91
N ASP A 415 -19.12 11.78 -15.52
CA ASP A 415 -18.61 13.16 -15.69
C ASP A 415 -17.87 13.63 -14.44
N VAL A 416 -16.90 12.84 -13.97
CA VAL A 416 -16.05 13.17 -12.83
C VAL A 416 -14.75 13.79 -13.35
N ASP A 417 -14.37 14.94 -12.80
CA ASP A 417 -13.02 15.48 -12.98
C ASP A 417 -12.03 14.57 -12.28
N TRP A 418 -11.35 13.72 -13.05
CA TRP A 418 -10.44 12.71 -12.52
C TRP A 418 -8.99 13.02 -12.91
N ARG A 419 -8.05 12.35 -12.23
CA ARG A 419 -6.62 12.56 -12.51
C ARG A 419 -6.23 12.10 -13.91
N GLU A 420 -5.31 12.84 -14.52
CA GLU A 420 -4.71 12.48 -15.81
C GLU A 420 -3.39 11.70 -15.67
N ALA A 421 -2.82 11.65 -14.46
CA ALA A 421 -1.58 10.95 -14.19
C ALA A 421 -1.53 10.39 -12.76
N VAL A 422 -0.70 9.37 -12.57
CA VAL A 422 -0.36 8.75 -11.27
C VAL A 422 1.14 8.86 -11.01
N PHE A 423 1.51 8.84 -9.72
CA PHE A 423 2.90 9.07 -9.29
C PHE A 423 3.35 7.98 -8.33
N SER A 424 4.63 7.58 -8.46
CA SER A 424 5.28 6.67 -7.54
C SER A 424 6.71 7.16 -7.26
N GLU A 425 7.17 6.99 -6.03
CA GLU A 425 8.45 7.52 -5.54
C GLU A 425 9.32 6.39 -5.00
N TYR A 426 10.61 6.49 -5.21
CA TYR A 426 11.58 5.52 -4.73
C TYR A 426 12.89 6.21 -4.37
N ASP A 427 13.49 5.80 -3.26
CA ASP A 427 14.81 6.25 -2.84
C ASP A 427 15.72 5.04 -2.61
N TYR A 428 16.72 4.86 -3.49
CA TYR A 428 17.68 3.76 -3.36
C TYR A 428 18.87 4.07 -2.43
N GLY A 429 18.75 5.11 -1.60
CA GLY A 429 19.81 5.53 -0.65
C GLY A 429 20.24 4.42 0.32
N HIS A 430 19.34 3.51 0.66
CA HIS A 430 19.61 2.36 1.53
C HIS A 430 20.10 1.12 0.78
N GLN A 431 20.05 1.10 -0.56
CA GLN A 431 20.43 -0.05 -1.37
C GLN A 431 21.94 -0.10 -1.65
N TRP A 432 22.48 -1.32 -1.80
CA TRP A 432 23.89 -1.53 -2.15
C TRP A 432 24.28 -0.88 -3.48
N MET A 433 23.32 -0.79 -4.41
CA MET A 433 23.54 -0.18 -5.72
C MET A 433 23.91 1.32 -5.61
N ARG A 434 23.52 2.01 -4.55
CA ARG A 434 23.99 3.37 -4.27
C ARG A 434 25.52 3.43 -4.19
N GLN A 435 26.11 2.50 -3.45
CA GLN A 435 27.58 2.42 -3.31
C GLN A 435 28.23 2.06 -4.64
N LYS A 436 27.65 1.12 -5.38
CA LYS A 436 28.12 0.74 -6.72
C LYS A 436 28.12 1.93 -7.68
N LEU A 437 27.09 2.76 -7.65
CA LEU A 437 26.93 3.95 -8.49
C LEU A 437 27.72 5.16 -7.97
N GLY A 438 28.36 5.06 -6.81
CA GLY A 438 29.14 6.14 -6.21
C GLY A 438 28.30 7.37 -5.83
N ARG A 439 26.99 7.19 -5.52
CA ARG A 439 26.08 8.27 -5.20
C ARG A 439 26.07 8.59 -3.70
N HIS A 440 25.86 9.87 -3.38
CA HIS A 440 25.57 10.28 -2.01
C HIS A 440 24.12 9.89 -1.65
N SER A 441 23.84 9.63 -0.36
CA SER A 441 22.51 9.21 0.11
C SER A 441 21.40 10.25 -0.10
N GLY A 442 21.75 11.51 -0.30
CA GLY A 442 20.81 12.59 -0.64
C GLY A 442 20.62 12.81 -2.13
N GLU A 443 21.12 11.92 -3.00
CA GLU A 443 21.09 12.05 -4.47
C GLU A 443 20.58 10.74 -5.11
N THR A 444 19.65 10.08 -4.47
CA THR A 444 19.18 8.73 -4.83
C THR A 444 17.68 8.68 -5.11
N GLY A 445 17.04 9.84 -5.16
CA GLY A 445 15.62 9.97 -5.41
C GLY A 445 15.23 9.65 -6.85
N MET A 446 14.16 8.90 -7.01
CA MET A 446 13.51 8.63 -8.28
C MET A 446 12.01 8.90 -8.16
N THR A 447 11.41 9.45 -9.21
CA THR A 447 9.96 9.69 -9.25
C THR A 447 9.41 9.29 -10.61
N MET A 448 8.44 8.40 -10.61
CA MET A 448 7.68 7.97 -11.77
C MET A 448 6.42 8.82 -11.90
N ILE A 449 6.09 9.20 -13.14
CA ILE A 449 4.78 9.68 -13.57
C ILE A 449 4.30 8.85 -14.74
N PHE A 450 3.04 8.44 -14.73
CA PHE A 450 2.37 7.72 -15.81
C PHE A 450 1.05 8.40 -16.15
N ASP A 451 0.85 8.76 -17.43
CA ASP A 451 -0.32 9.50 -17.94
C ASP A 451 -1.30 8.62 -18.72
N GLY A 452 -1.20 7.31 -18.58
CA GLY A 452 -2.00 6.33 -19.31
C GLY A 452 -1.37 5.88 -20.63
N ARG A 453 -0.35 6.58 -21.13
CA ARG A 453 0.45 6.17 -22.28
C ARG A 453 1.95 6.21 -21.99
N TYR A 454 2.43 7.34 -21.52
CA TYR A 454 3.86 7.56 -21.28
C TYR A 454 4.19 7.36 -19.82
N LYS A 455 5.13 6.47 -19.56
CA LYS A 455 5.72 6.31 -18.24
C LYS A 455 7.09 6.97 -18.23
N PHE A 456 7.20 8.05 -17.50
CA PHE A 456 8.42 8.83 -17.34
C PHE A 456 8.97 8.62 -15.94
N VAL A 457 10.27 8.40 -15.81
CA VAL A 457 10.96 8.29 -14.52
C VAL A 457 12.06 9.35 -14.45
N HIS A 458 11.89 10.31 -13.56
CA HIS A 458 12.96 11.20 -13.16
C HIS A 458 13.96 10.43 -12.28
N CYS A 459 15.23 10.47 -12.65
CA CYS A 459 16.33 9.84 -11.91
C CYS A 459 17.34 10.90 -11.50
N GLU A 460 17.44 11.19 -10.21
CA GLU A 460 18.34 12.25 -9.73
C GLU A 460 19.79 12.01 -10.14
N GLY A 461 20.35 13.00 -10.86
CA GLY A 461 21.73 12.97 -11.35
C GLY A 461 22.00 12.04 -12.54
N TYR A 462 20.94 11.52 -13.16
CA TYR A 462 21.01 10.74 -14.40
C TYR A 462 20.00 11.28 -15.42
N ARG A 463 20.10 10.83 -16.69
CA ARG A 463 19.07 11.07 -17.67
C ARG A 463 17.73 10.46 -17.21
N PRO A 464 16.60 10.95 -17.69
CA PRO A 464 15.33 10.28 -17.41
C PRO A 464 15.22 8.93 -18.13
N ILE A 465 14.22 8.14 -17.71
CA ILE A 465 13.72 6.97 -18.43
C ILE A 465 12.35 7.32 -19.00
N LEU A 466 12.04 6.87 -20.20
CA LEU A 466 10.72 7.02 -20.81
C LEU A 466 10.30 5.76 -21.54
N HIS A 467 9.11 5.25 -21.23
CA HIS A 467 8.45 4.18 -21.99
C HIS A 467 7.15 4.71 -22.61
N ASP A 468 6.88 4.32 -23.87
CA ASP A 468 5.58 4.53 -24.55
C ASP A 468 4.79 3.22 -24.53
N LEU A 469 3.91 3.06 -23.55
CA LEU A 469 3.18 1.81 -23.34
C LEU A 469 2.14 1.51 -24.43
N GLN A 470 1.84 2.48 -25.30
CA GLN A 470 0.99 2.22 -26.47
C GLN A 470 1.77 1.49 -27.58
N GLU A 471 3.04 1.86 -27.79
CA GLU A 471 3.93 1.25 -28.80
C GLU A 471 4.69 0.05 -28.23
N ASP A 472 4.99 0.08 -26.91
CA ASP A 472 5.74 -0.94 -26.18
C ASP A 472 5.04 -1.25 -24.85
N PRO A 473 3.95 -2.03 -24.86
CA PRO A 473 3.20 -2.37 -23.65
C PRO A 473 4.01 -3.16 -22.62
N GLN A 474 5.15 -3.73 -23.04
CA GLN A 474 6.04 -4.52 -22.21
C GLN A 474 7.23 -3.73 -21.66
N GLU A 475 7.32 -2.41 -21.92
CA GLU A 475 8.35 -1.53 -21.38
C GLU A 475 9.82 -1.95 -21.67
N PHE A 476 10.06 -2.53 -22.84
CA PHE A 476 11.41 -3.00 -23.22
C PHE A 476 12.34 -1.89 -23.71
N PHE A 477 11.78 -0.81 -24.29
CA PHE A 477 12.53 0.22 -24.97
C PHE A 477 12.49 1.53 -24.20
N ASP A 478 13.60 1.85 -23.53
CA ASP A 478 13.80 3.16 -22.90
C ASP A 478 14.06 4.24 -23.97
N ARG A 479 13.18 5.26 -24.01
CA ARG A 479 13.22 6.42 -24.92
C ARG A 479 13.72 7.69 -24.23
N GLY A 480 14.28 7.58 -23.02
CA GLY A 480 14.67 8.74 -22.21
C GLY A 480 15.79 9.63 -22.79
N ASP A 481 16.53 9.16 -23.81
CA ASP A 481 17.52 9.93 -24.56
C ASP A 481 17.22 9.98 -26.07
N ASP A 482 16.05 9.55 -26.50
CA ASP A 482 15.63 9.56 -27.88
C ASP A 482 15.15 10.98 -28.30
N PRO A 483 15.83 11.65 -29.28
CA PRO A 483 15.42 12.99 -29.68
C PRO A 483 14.00 13.09 -30.25
N GLU A 484 13.44 12.00 -30.79
CA GLU A 484 12.06 11.97 -31.30
C GLU A 484 11.05 12.14 -30.18
N TYR A 485 11.39 11.78 -28.94
CA TYR A 485 10.55 11.91 -27.75
C TYR A 485 10.85 13.18 -26.92
N ALA A 486 11.73 14.09 -27.37
CA ALA A 486 12.12 15.28 -26.59
C ALA A 486 10.92 16.14 -26.13
N SER A 487 9.91 16.31 -26.98
CA SER A 487 8.70 17.07 -26.62
C SER A 487 7.83 16.35 -25.59
N VAL A 488 7.79 15.01 -25.62
CA VAL A 488 7.10 14.18 -24.62
C VAL A 488 7.82 14.31 -23.28
N ILE A 489 9.14 14.14 -23.26
CA ILE A 489 9.97 14.30 -22.06
C ILE A 489 9.72 15.64 -21.42
N GLN A 490 9.80 16.75 -22.19
CA GLN A 490 9.56 18.10 -21.67
C GLN A 490 8.14 18.25 -21.07
N ARG A 491 7.12 17.65 -21.68
CA ARG A 491 5.75 17.67 -21.16
C ARG A 491 5.66 16.90 -19.84
N MET A 492 6.25 15.71 -19.76
CA MET A 492 6.23 14.87 -18.55
C MET A 492 7.00 15.53 -17.40
N GLU A 493 8.13 16.17 -17.68
CA GLU A 493 8.86 17.00 -16.71
C GLU A 493 8.01 18.16 -16.20
N GLY A 494 7.24 18.80 -17.09
CA GLY A 494 6.30 19.86 -16.74
C GLY A 494 5.22 19.37 -15.76
N LEU A 495 4.60 18.23 -16.04
CA LEU A 495 3.60 17.60 -15.16
C LEU A 495 4.21 17.20 -13.81
N LEU A 496 5.42 16.64 -13.82
CA LEU A 496 6.13 16.30 -12.59
C LEU A 496 6.45 17.54 -11.74
N LEU A 497 6.88 18.63 -12.38
CA LEU A 497 7.15 19.89 -11.69
C LEU A 497 5.87 20.48 -11.09
N GLU A 498 4.77 20.50 -11.85
CA GLU A 498 3.47 20.96 -11.36
C GLU A 498 3.02 20.12 -10.16
N TRP A 499 3.06 18.80 -10.27
CA TRP A 499 2.76 17.90 -9.14
C TRP A 499 3.63 18.20 -7.93
N ALA A 500 4.94 18.40 -8.10
CA ALA A 500 5.85 18.67 -6.98
C ALA A 500 5.59 20.02 -6.31
N LEU A 501 5.14 21.05 -7.06
CA LEU A 501 4.87 22.39 -6.55
C LEU A 501 3.48 22.54 -5.93
N THR A 502 2.52 21.69 -6.31
CA THR A 502 1.13 21.75 -5.81
C THR A 502 0.88 20.90 -4.57
N ARG A 503 1.93 20.35 -3.94
CA ARG A 503 1.80 19.59 -2.69
C ARG A 503 1.20 20.43 -1.57
N ASN A 504 0.40 19.76 -0.72
CA ASN A 504 -0.22 20.39 0.44
C ASN A 504 0.84 20.85 1.44
N ASN A 505 1.12 22.14 1.45
CA ASN A 505 2.13 22.75 2.33
C ASN A 505 1.53 23.30 3.63
N ARG A 506 0.22 23.53 3.68
CA ARG A 506 -0.51 24.13 4.81
C ARG A 506 -1.34 23.10 5.55
N VAL A 507 -0.69 22.02 5.99
CA VAL A 507 -1.36 20.87 6.63
C VAL A 507 -2.00 21.17 8.00
N THR A 508 -1.71 22.34 8.59
CA THR A 508 -2.23 22.73 9.91
C THR A 508 -3.42 23.68 9.84
N LYS A 509 -3.81 24.14 8.65
CA LYS A 509 -4.92 25.10 8.48
C LYS A 509 -5.63 24.85 7.15
N SER A 510 -6.95 24.62 7.21
CA SER A 510 -7.76 24.38 6.01
C SER A 510 -7.90 25.63 5.13
N ASP A 511 -8.12 25.41 3.83
CA ASP A 511 -8.40 26.51 2.89
C ASP A 511 -9.65 27.29 3.30
N ALA A 512 -10.71 26.59 3.74
CA ALA A 512 -11.92 27.24 4.27
C ALA A 512 -11.64 28.15 5.48
N ALA A 513 -10.68 27.76 6.35
CA ALA A 513 -10.28 28.60 7.47
C ALA A 513 -9.45 29.82 7.02
N ILE A 514 -8.74 29.70 5.91
CA ILE A 514 -7.99 30.80 5.31
C ILE A 514 -8.95 31.73 4.56
N ASP A 515 -9.88 31.17 3.80
CA ASP A 515 -10.89 31.95 3.07
C ASP A 515 -11.83 32.73 4.02
N ALA A 516 -12.12 32.16 5.19
CA ALA A 516 -12.88 32.84 6.24
C ALA A 516 -12.07 33.89 6.99
N TYR A 517 -10.75 33.98 6.77
CA TYR A 517 -9.89 34.93 7.45
C TYR A 517 -9.91 36.30 6.75
N GLU A 518 -10.68 37.22 7.29
CA GLU A 518 -10.70 38.63 6.90
C GLU A 518 -9.59 39.38 7.65
N ASP A 519 -8.35 39.35 7.12
CA ASP A 519 -7.16 39.92 7.77
C ASP A 519 -7.38 41.37 8.25
N LYS A 520 -7.89 42.22 7.38
CA LYS A 520 -8.15 43.66 7.69
C LYS A 520 -9.15 43.79 8.84
N LYS A 521 -10.22 43.02 8.85
CA LYS A 521 -11.25 43.07 9.91
C LYS A 521 -10.71 42.57 11.24
N GLN A 522 -9.94 41.48 11.23
CA GLN A 522 -9.34 40.94 12.46
C GLN A 522 -8.28 41.85 13.03
N GLN A 523 -7.44 42.45 12.19
CA GLN A 523 -6.44 43.44 12.60
C GLN A 523 -7.12 44.65 13.23
N LEU A 524 -8.15 45.21 12.62
CA LEU A 524 -8.91 46.33 13.15
C LEU A 524 -9.60 46.01 14.47
N GLY A 525 -10.16 44.80 14.59
CA GLY A 525 -10.75 44.31 15.84
C GLY A 525 -9.75 44.13 16.97
N ALA A 526 -8.50 43.75 16.65
CA ALA A 526 -7.41 43.64 17.60
C ALA A 526 -6.72 44.99 17.91
N GLY A 527 -7.18 46.10 17.30
CA GLY A 527 -6.58 47.41 17.49
C GLY A 527 -5.31 47.65 16.69
N VAL A 528 -5.01 46.75 15.70
CA VAL A 528 -3.83 46.90 14.82
C VAL A 528 -4.15 47.85 13.67
N ALA A 529 -3.55 49.02 13.68
CA ALA A 529 -3.80 50.12 12.72
C ALA A 529 -2.58 50.35 11.80
N ILE A 530 -2.29 49.37 10.94
CA ILE A 530 -1.18 49.47 10.00
C ILE A 530 -1.66 50.12 8.69
N GLY A 531 -0.96 51.18 8.26
CA GLY A 531 -1.20 51.86 7.00
C GLY A 531 -2.28 52.94 7.03
N PHE A 532 -2.81 53.29 8.20
CA PHE A 532 -3.72 54.40 8.36
C PHE A 532 -2.94 55.68 8.66
N TRP A 533 -3.34 56.77 8.03
CA TRP A 533 -2.69 58.06 8.22
C TRP A 533 -3.05 58.69 9.56
N ASP A 534 -4.34 58.65 9.92
CA ASP A 534 -4.86 59.25 11.14
C ASP A 534 -6.01 58.43 11.73
N GLU A 535 -6.49 58.88 12.89
CA GLU A 535 -7.54 58.23 13.64
C GLU A 535 -8.89 58.28 12.92
N LYS A 536 -9.12 59.31 12.09
CA LYS A 536 -10.35 59.49 11.33
C LYS A 536 -10.47 58.45 10.22
N GLU A 537 -9.37 58.19 9.50
CA GLU A 537 -9.31 57.16 8.47
C GLU A 537 -9.47 55.77 9.11
N LEU A 538 -8.88 55.55 10.26
CA LEU A 538 -9.05 54.30 11.04
C LEU A 538 -10.49 54.10 11.49
N GLU A 539 -11.16 55.11 11.99
CA GLU A 539 -12.57 55.02 12.41
C GLU A 539 -13.52 54.77 11.25
N GLU A 540 -13.28 55.40 10.09
CA GLU A 540 -14.02 55.13 8.86
C GLU A 540 -13.88 53.65 8.45
N ALA A 541 -12.67 53.12 8.42
CA ALA A 541 -12.42 51.71 8.13
C ALA A 541 -13.05 50.73 9.15
N ARG A 542 -13.06 51.10 10.42
CA ARG A 542 -13.75 50.30 11.46
C ARG A 542 -15.25 50.29 11.23
N ARG A 543 -15.88 51.41 10.88
CA ARG A 543 -17.33 51.48 10.55
C ARG A 543 -17.66 50.65 9.32
N GLU A 544 -16.86 50.75 8.25
CA GLU A 544 -17.02 49.92 7.05
C GLU A 544 -16.90 48.43 7.36
N ALA A 545 -16.01 48.05 8.27
CA ALA A 545 -15.84 46.66 8.73
C ALA A 545 -16.96 46.20 9.74
N GLY A 546 -17.92 47.08 10.07
CA GLY A 546 -19.04 46.75 10.91
C GLY A 546 -18.77 46.80 12.43
N PHE A 547 -17.68 47.47 12.85
CA PHE A 547 -17.44 47.69 14.29
C PHE A 547 -18.30 48.87 14.79
N ILE A 548 -18.97 48.65 15.93
CA ILE A 548 -19.68 49.73 16.64
C ILE A 548 -18.60 50.59 17.31
N ILE A 549 -18.53 51.86 16.93
CA ILE A 549 -17.67 52.84 17.60
C ILE A 549 -18.57 53.56 18.59
N GLU A 550 -18.38 53.31 19.91
CA GLU A 550 -19.07 54.03 21.00
C GLU A 550 -18.58 55.46 21.11
#